data_f07fa267a3cd29a335d2bc8d45998f50
#
_entry.id   f07fa267a3cd29a335d2bc8d45998f50
#
_cell.length_a   1.000
_cell.length_b   1.000
_cell.length_c   1.000
_cell.angle_alpha   90.00
_cell.angle_beta   90.00
_cell.angle_gamma   90.00
#
_symmetry.space_group_name_H-M   'P 1'
#
loop_
_entity.id
_entity.type
_entity.pdbx_description
1 polymer ?
#
loop_
_entity_poly.entity_id
_entity_poly.type
_entity_poly.pdbx_seq_one_letter_code
_entity_poly.pdbx_strand_id
1 'polypeptide(L)'
;AISLRALGTHAVALGCDVGDEKQMASLADNAERLLGRPVTLVINNAGVGLGGPIGEVSLEDWHWCMNVNLWGVIHGCHYFAPQLRDLGYGGIINVASAAAFGSAPEMAAYNVTKAGVLALSETLSSELTGTGVKITALCPTVVPTNIVENGRLPERRRDFARSAMTRYALTNADQVARQTLNALDRGELYMLPQIDGRLAWRLKRLTPRLYARAIGEAYRMLAD
;
A
#
# COMPACT_ATOMS: atom_id res chain seq x y z
N ALA A 1 18.82 -6.61 5.55
CA ALA A 1 20.07 -6.77 4.76
C ALA A 1 20.78 -8.10 5.04
N ILE A 2 20.99 -8.49 6.32
CA ILE A 2 21.75 -9.71 6.68
C ILE A 2 21.14 -10.95 6.02
N SER A 3 19.84 -11.18 6.18
CA SER A 3 19.13 -12.34 5.60
C SER A 3 19.22 -12.38 4.06
N LEU A 4 19.17 -11.22 3.41
CA LEU A 4 19.29 -11.13 1.95
C LEU A 4 20.72 -11.40 1.48
N ARG A 5 21.71 -10.90 2.23
CA ARG A 5 23.13 -11.17 1.94
C ARG A 5 23.47 -12.66 2.07
N ALA A 6 22.83 -13.35 3.03
CA ALA A 6 22.97 -14.80 3.21
C ALA A 6 22.46 -15.60 1.98
N LEU A 7 21.60 -15.01 1.16
CA LEU A 7 21.14 -15.57 -0.13
C LEU A 7 22.06 -15.22 -1.30
N GLY A 8 23.23 -14.64 -1.05
CA GLY A 8 24.21 -14.28 -2.08
C GLY A 8 23.89 -13.00 -2.86
N THR A 9 22.93 -12.19 -2.39
CA THR A 9 22.57 -10.93 -3.05
C THR A 9 23.22 -9.72 -2.38
N HIS A 10 23.58 -8.69 -3.16
CA HIS A 10 24.01 -7.41 -2.61
C HIS A 10 22.81 -6.70 -1.98
N ALA A 11 22.91 -6.35 -0.71
CA ALA A 11 21.83 -5.69 0.01
C ALA A 11 22.38 -4.63 0.99
N VAL A 12 21.83 -3.44 0.93
CA VAL A 12 22.12 -2.31 1.82
C VAL A 12 20.85 -1.98 2.62
N ALA A 13 21.01 -1.66 3.90
CA ALA A 13 19.94 -1.15 4.74
C ALA A 13 20.27 0.27 5.17
N LEU A 14 19.31 1.16 5.00
CA LEU A 14 19.37 2.56 5.40
C LEU A 14 18.16 2.88 6.27
N GLY A 15 18.37 3.66 7.35
CA GLY A 15 17.26 4.31 8.05
C GLY A 15 16.73 5.44 7.19
N CYS A 16 15.41 5.46 6.95
CA CYS A 16 14.74 6.50 6.19
C CYS A 16 13.30 6.65 6.70
N ASP A 17 12.93 7.84 7.12
CA ASP A 17 11.52 8.20 7.29
C ASP A 17 10.95 8.57 5.91
N VAL A 18 10.06 7.72 5.40
CA VAL A 18 9.45 7.93 4.08
C VAL A 18 8.56 9.18 4.03
N GLY A 19 8.05 9.64 5.18
CA GLY A 19 7.30 10.88 5.31
C GLY A 19 8.18 12.15 5.24
N ASP A 20 9.50 12.02 5.38
CA ASP A 20 10.46 13.12 5.28
C ASP A 20 10.98 13.23 3.85
N GLU A 21 10.59 14.31 3.17
CA GLU A 21 10.98 14.60 1.79
C GLU A 21 12.51 14.60 1.60
N LYS A 22 13.26 15.20 2.53
CA LYS A 22 14.73 15.34 2.40
C LYS A 22 15.43 13.99 2.50
N GLN A 23 14.95 13.12 3.40
CA GLN A 23 15.49 11.78 3.51
C GLN A 23 15.18 10.95 2.26
N MET A 24 13.99 11.08 1.70
CA MET A 24 13.60 10.37 0.46
C MET A 24 14.38 10.91 -0.75
N ALA A 25 14.60 12.20 -0.88
CA ALA A 25 15.46 12.77 -1.90
C ALA A 25 16.89 12.23 -1.79
N SER A 26 17.47 12.26 -0.58
CA SER A 26 18.82 11.72 -0.33
C SER A 26 18.92 10.23 -0.62
N LEU A 27 17.87 9.45 -0.30
CA LEU A 27 17.83 8.03 -0.64
C LEU A 27 17.86 7.82 -2.16
N ALA A 28 17.04 8.56 -2.90
CA ALA A 28 16.97 8.46 -4.35
C ALA A 28 18.29 8.83 -5.05
N ASP A 29 18.91 9.93 -4.61
CA ASP A 29 20.19 10.40 -5.14
C ASP A 29 21.36 9.41 -4.90
N ASN A 30 21.29 8.65 -3.82
CA ASN A 30 22.34 7.71 -3.45
C ASN A 30 22.05 6.26 -3.83
N ALA A 31 20.84 5.93 -4.25
CA ALA A 31 20.40 4.54 -4.44
C ALA A 31 21.25 3.79 -5.47
N GLU A 32 21.50 4.38 -6.64
CA GLU A 32 22.33 3.77 -7.69
C GLU A 32 23.76 3.51 -7.21
N ARG A 33 24.38 4.51 -6.56
CA ARG A 33 25.74 4.37 -6.01
C ARG A 33 25.83 3.25 -4.96
N LEU A 34 24.80 3.12 -4.11
CA LEU A 34 24.74 2.11 -3.05
C LEU A 34 24.49 0.70 -3.60
N LEU A 35 23.72 0.59 -4.67
CA LEU A 35 23.41 -0.68 -5.31
C LEU A 35 24.48 -1.10 -6.34
N GLY A 36 25.31 -0.15 -6.81
CA GLY A 36 26.29 -0.36 -7.88
C GLY A 36 25.65 -0.55 -9.26
N ARG A 37 24.38 -0.20 -9.41
CA ARG A 37 23.61 -0.31 -10.65
C ARG A 37 22.34 0.56 -10.57
N PRO A 38 21.73 0.92 -11.72
CA PRO A 38 20.48 1.68 -11.75
C PRO A 38 19.35 0.98 -10.99
N VAL A 39 18.48 1.78 -10.38
CA VAL A 39 17.24 1.29 -9.78
C VAL A 39 16.26 0.93 -10.89
N THR A 40 15.82 -0.32 -10.93
CA THR A 40 14.87 -0.82 -11.94
C THR A 40 13.51 -1.20 -11.35
N LEU A 41 13.41 -1.32 -10.04
CA LEU A 41 12.18 -1.61 -9.32
C LEU A 41 12.12 -0.79 -8.02
N VAL A 42 11.01 -0.10 -7.84
CA VAL A 42 10.68 0.61 -6.61
C VAL A 42 9.45 -0.01 -5.97
N ILE A 43 9.51 -0.32 -4.68
CA ILE A 43 8.38 -0.85 -3.93
C ILE A 43 8.08 0.10 -2.77
N ASN A 44 7.05 0.93 -2.93
CA ASN A 44 6.54 1.82 -1.89
C ASN A 44 5.67 1.00 -0.92
N ASN A 45 6.32 0.34 0.04
CA ASN A 45 5.69 -0.62 0.94
C ASN A 45 5.46 -0.06 2.36
N ALA A 46 6.21 0.95 2.79
CA ALA A 46 6.05 1.51 4.13
C ALA A 46 4.59 1.91 4.40
N GLY A 47 4.09 1.54 5.57
CA GLY A 47 2.70 1.81 5.90
C GLY A 47 2.36 1.46 7.34
N VAL A 48 1.39 2.19 7.86
CA VAL A 48 0.89 2.07 9.24
C VAL A 48 -0.63 1.91 9.25
N GLY A 49 -1.15 1.22 10.26
CA GLY A 49 -2.57 1.10 10.51
C GLY A 49 -3.06 2.25 11.39
N LEU A 50 -4.24 2.78 11.08
CA LEU A 50 -4.94 3.74 11.92
C LEU A 50 -6.43 3.42 11.90
N GLY A 51 -7.05 3.33 13.07
CA GLY A 51 -8.47 3.05 13.23
C GLY A 51 -9.10 3.84 14.38
N GLY A 52 -10.39 4.06 14.26
CA GLY A 52 -11.25 4.75 15.20
C GLY A 52 -12.35 5.53 14.48
N PRO A 53 -13.45 5.88 15.18
CA PRO A 53 -14.52 6.68 14.62
C PRO A 53 -14.04 8.05 14.15
N ILE A 54 -14.66 8.58 13.09
CA ILE A 54 -14.42 9.96 12.66
C ILE A 54 -14.79 10.94 13.78
N GLY A 55 -13.91 11.89 14.05
CA GLY A 55 -14.07 12.85 15.17
C GLY A 55 -13.42 12.40 16.48
N GLU A 56 -13.11 11.12 16.66
CA GLU A 56 -12.40 10.60 17.84
C GLU A 56 -10.90 10.41 17.59
N VAL A 57 -10.53 10.08 16.36
CA VAL A 57 -9.12 10.01 15.93
C VAL A 57 -8.54 11.41 15.89
N SER A 58 -7.42 11.65 16.58
CA SER A 58 -6.77 12.95 16.62
C SER A 58 -6.27 13.41 15.25
N LEU A 59 -6.23 14.72 15.00
CA LEU A 59 -5.63 15.24 13.76
C LEU A 59 -4.13 14.95 13.68
N GLU A 60 -3.44 14.82 14.82
CA GLU A 60 -2.04 14.38 14.86
C GLU A 60 -1.88 12.97 14.29
N ASP A 61 -2.76 12.03 14.67
CA ASP A 61 -2.77 10.68 14.13
C ASP A 61 -3.13 10.66 12.64
N TRP A 62 -4.05 11.52 12.21
CA TRP A 62 -4.34 11.74 10.81
C TRP A 62 -3.09 12.19 10.04
N HIS A 63 -2.39 13.21 10.51
CA HIS A 63 -1.17 13.70 9.88
C HIS A 63 -0.09 12.62 9.82
N TRP A 64 0.12 11.88 10.91
CA TRP A 64 1.05 10.77 10.96
C TRP A 64 0.71 9.69 9.90
N CYS A 65 -0.54 9.26 9.83
CA CYS A 65 -0.99 8.27 8.85
C CYS A 65 -0.84 8.77 7.40
N MET A 66 -1.21 10.03 7.15
CA MET A 66 -1.04 10.67 5.84
C MET A 66 0.43 10.74 5.43
N ASN A 67 1.31 11.13 6.35
CA ASN A 67 2.73 11.25 6.06
C ASN A 67 3.34 9.92 5.67
N VAL A 68 3.09 8.84 6.43
CA VAL A 68 3.67 7.54 6.12
C VAL A 68 2.99 6.91 4.90
N ASN A 69 1.66 6.80 4.92
CA ASN A 69 0.93 5.98 3.95
C ASN A 69 0.72 6.64 2.58
N LEU A 70 0.69 7.97 2.52
CA LEU A 70 0.44 8.70 1.28
C LEU A 70 1.65 9.52 0.85
N TRP A 71 2.15 10.42 1.67
CA TRP A 71 3.33 11.22 1.33
C TRP A 71 4.56 10.36 1.07
N GLY A 72 4.78 9.29 1.86
CA GLY A 72 5.86 8.34 1.59
C GLY A 72 5.79 7.71 0.21
N VAL A 73 4.59 7.36 -0.26
CA VAL A 73 4.40 6.83 -1.62
C VAL A 73 4.58 7.92 -2.67
N ILE A 74 4.07 9.15 -2.41
CA ILE A 74 4.25 10.30 -3.31
C ILE A 74 5.75 10.58 -3.47
N HIS A 75 6.53 10.67 -2.39
CA HIS A 75 7.97 10.90 -2.44
C HIS A 75 8.68 9.80 -3.24
N GLY A 76 8.37 8.53 -2.98
CA GLY A 76 8.94 7.42 -3.75
C GLY A 76 8.65 7.53 -5.24
N CYS A 77 7.40 7.84 -5.61
CA CYS A 77 7.04 8.04 -7.01
C CYS A 77 7.72 9.29 -7.60
N HIS A 78 7.71 10.41 -6.85
CA HIS A 78 8.27 11.69 -7.31
C HIS A 78 9.75 11.59 -7.68
N TYR A 79 10.55 10.96 -6.85
CA TYR A 79 11.99 10.88 -7.05
C TYR A 79 12.41 9.73 -7.99
N PHE A 80 11.68 8.64 -8.04
CA PHE A 80 12.11 7.48 -8.84
C PHE A 80 11.40 7.35 -10.20
N ALA A 81 10.19 7.86 -10.38
CA ALA A 81 9.52 7.75 -11.68
C ALA A 81 10.27 8.46 -12.82
N PRO A 82 10.84 9.66 -12.64
CA PRO A 82 11.69 10.28 -13.66
C PRO A 82 12.91 9.43 -14.01
N GLN A 83 13.61 8.88 -13.00
CA GLN A 83 14.80 8.03 -13.21
C GLN A 83 14.45 6.79 -14.03
N LEU A 84 13.34 6.11 -13.71
CA LEU A 84 12.88 4.93 -14.45
C LEU A 84 12.44 5.27 -15.87
N ARG A 85 11.75 6.42 -16.06
CA ARG A 85 11.38 6.90 -17.38
C ARG A 85 12.60 7.17 -18.27
N ASP A 86 13.62 7.82 -17.72
CA ASP A 86 14.85 8.14 -18.46
C ASP A 86 15.66 6.87 -18.76
N LEU A 87 15.57 5.84 -17.90
CA LEU A 87 16.14 4.51 -18.14
C LEU A 87 15.38 3.75 -19.25
N GLY A 88 14.09 4.03 -19.46
CA GLY A 88 13.26 3.42 -20.50
C GLY A 88 12.71 2.04 -20.15
N TYR A 89 12.87 1.56 -18.92
CA TYR A 89 12.30 0.30 -18.44
C TYR A 89 12.27 0.25 -16.91
N GLY A 90 11.53 -0.70 -16.36
CA GLY A 90 11.45 -0.93 -14.92
C GLY A 90 10.03 -0.87 -14.40
N GLY A 91 9.87 -0.67 -13.09
CA GLY A 91 8.53 -0.60 -12.52
C GLY A 91 8.45 -0.01 -11.12
N ILE A 92 7.23 0.38 -10.77
CA ILE A 92 6.86 0.85 -9.42
C ILE A 92 5.69 0.02 -8.91
N ILE A 93 5.84 -0.55 -7.73
CA ILE A 93 4.76 -1.18 -6.97
C ILE A 93 4.38 -0.27 -5.82
N ASN A 94 3.13 0.21 -5.82
CA ASN A 94 2.57 0.96 -4.71
C ASN A 94 1.66 0.08 -3.87
N VAL A 95 1.99 -0.09 -2.59
CA VAL A 95 1.20 -0.91 -1.66
C VAL A 95 0.01 -0.09 -1.14
N ALA A 96 -1.10 -0.21 -1.86
CA ALA A 96 -2.40 0.31 -1.45
C ALA A 96 -3.08 -0.64 -0.42
N SER A 97 -4.33 -0.94 -0.59
CA SER A 97 -5.14 -1.89 0.20
C SER A 97 -6.51 -2.03 -0.44
N ALA A 98 -7.25 -3.09 -0.14
CA ALA A 98 -8.69 -3.14 -0.37
C ALA A 98 -9.46 -2.00 0.33
N ALA A 99 -8.90 -1.41 1.37
CA ALA A 99 -9.40 -0.20 2.03
C ALA A 99 -9.52 1.01 1.07
N ALA A 100 -8.72 1.06 0.01
CA ALA A 100 -8.78 2.11 -1.02
C ALA A 100 -10.17 2.20 -1.69
N PHE A 101 -10.88 1.10 -1.77
CA PHE A 101 -12.22 1.01 -2.34
C PHE A 101 -13.25 0.40 -1.39
N GLY A 102 -12.84 -0.35 -0.37
CA GLY A 102 -13.73 -1.00 0.59
C GLY A 102 -14.45 0.00 1.50
N SER A 103 -13.79 1.09 1.85
CA SER A 103 -14.31 2.16 2.72
C SER A 103 -14.88 1.63 4.04
N ALA A 104 -14.11 0.76 4.72
CA ALA A 104 -14.53 0.17 5.98
C ALA A 104 -14.76 1.25 7.05
N PRO A 105 -15.84 1.16 7.85
CA PRO A 105 -16.08 2.05 8.97
C PRO A 105 -14.93 2.05 9.99
N GLU A 106 -14.78 3.16 10.70
CA GLU A 106 -13.73 3.40 11.70
C GLU A 106 -12.29 3.33 11.18
N MET A 107 -12.11 3.48 9.86
CA MET A 107 -10.80 3.48 9.21
C MET A 107 -10.64 4.69 8.26
N ALA A 108 -11.29 5.82 8.56
CA ALA A 108 -11.40 6.94 7.63
C ALA A 108 -10.02 7.43 7.14
N ALA A 109 -9.08 7.72 8.04
CA ALA A 109 -7.74 8.19 7.66
C ALA A 109 -6.99 7.16 6.82
N TYR A 110 -7.01 5.88 7.23
CA TYR A 110 -6.39 4.79 6.47
C TYR A 110 -7.02 4.64 5.08
N ASN A 111 -8.36 4.64 4.99
CA ASN A 111 -9.08 4.54 3.71
C ASN A 111 -8.69 5.70 2.77
N VAL A 112 -8.65 6.93 3.28
CA VAL A 112 -8.25 8.12 2.51
C VAL A 112 -6.84 7.97 1.97
N THR A 113 -5.87 7.56 2.81
CA THR A 113 -4.49 7.38 2.35
C THR A 113 -4.38 6.32 1.27
N LYS A 114 -5.04 5.18 1.44
CA LYS A 114 -4.97 4.07 0.48
C LYS A 114 -5.75 4.36 -0.82
N ALA A 115 -6.83 5.13 -0.76
CA ALA A 115 -7.52 5.65 -1.94
C ALA A 115 -6.62 6.64 -2.72
N GLY A 116 -5.90 7.52 -2.01
CA GLY A 116 -4.92 8.42 -2.61
C GLY A 116 -3.79 7.66 -3.33
N VAL A 117 -3.25 6.61 -2.70
CA VAL A 117 -2.23 5.74 -3.33
C VAL A 117 -2.75 5.07 -4.60
N LEU A 118 -4.01 4.61 -4.59
CA LEU A 118 -4.62 4.00 -5.76
C LEU A 118 -4.78 5.01 -6.90
N ALA A 119 -5.32 6.20 -6.62
CA ALA A 119 -5.47 7.28 -7.60
C ALA A 119 -4.11 7.73 -8.18
N LEU A 120 -3.08 7.88 -7.33
CA LEU A 120 -1.72 8.18 -7.78
C LEU A 120 -1.19 7.10 -8.74
N SER A 121 -1.41 5.83 -8.42
CA SER A 121 -0.95 4.71 -9.27
C SER A 121 -1.65 4.70 -10.63
N GLU A 122 -2.96 5.00 -10.67
CA GLU A 122 -3.75 5.14 -11.89
C GLU A 122 -3.21 6.28 -12.77
N THR A 123 -2.94 7.44 -12.16
CA THR A 123 -2.37 8.60 -12.85
C THR A 123 -0.99 8.29 -13.43
N LEU A 124 -0.07 7.75 -12.60
CA LEU A 124 1.27 7.38 -13.05
C LEU A 124 1.27 6.34 -14.17
N SER A 125 0.38 5.36 -14.11
CA SER A 125 0.23 4.38 -15.19
C SER A 125 -0.12 5.02 -16.52
N SER A 126 -0.97 6.05 -16.48
CA SER A 126 -1.36 6.81 -17.68
C SER A 126 -0.21 7.70 -18.18
N GLU A 127 0.47 8.42 -17.29
CA GLU A 127 1.57 9.33 -17.63
C GLU A 127 2.81 8.60 -18.17
N LEU A 128 3.05 7.37 -17.71
CA LEU A 128 4.21 6.56 -18.11
C LEU A 128 3.89 5.57 -19.25
N THR A 129 2.71 5.65 -19.84
CA THR A 129 2.35 4.82 -20.99
C THR A 129 3.33 5.03 -22.15
N GLY A 130 3.86 3.94 -22.70
CA GLY A 130 4.84 3.97 -23.79
C GLY A 130 6.29 4.23 -23.39
N THR A 131 6.58 4.48 -22.10
CA THR A 131 7.95 4.71 -21.62
C THR A 131 8.72 3.44 -21.27
N GLY A 132 8.05 2.27 -21.27
CA GLY A 132 8.64 1.00 -20.79
C GLY A 132 8.57 0.80 -19.27
N VAL A 133 8.09 1.79 -18.51
CA VAL A 133 7.90 1.70 -17.04
C VAL A 133 6.51 1.16 -16.71
N LYS A 134 6.45 0.16 -15.84
CA LYS A 134 5.22 -0.49 -15.43
C LYS A 134 4.80 -0.06 -14.01
N ILE A 135 3.52 0.15 -13.79
CA ILE A 135 2.97 0.52 -12.49
C ILE A 135 1.99 -0.55 -12.02
N THR A 136 2.12 -0.97 -10.76
CA THR A 136 1.17 -1.89 -10.12
C THR A 136 0.74 -1.36 -8.75
N ALA A 137 -0.56 -1.20 -8.57
CA ALA A 137 -1.18 -0.94 -7.27
C ALA A 137 -1.58 -2.26 -6.62
N LEU A 138 -0.89 -2.62 -5.54
CA LEU A 138 -1.21 -3.80 -4.75
C LEU A 138 -2.33 -3.48 -3.76
N CYS A 139 -3.47 -4.14 -3.89
CA CYS A 139 -4.66 -3.93 -3.07
C CYS A 139 -5.05 -5.19 -2.29
N PRO A 140 -4.30 -5.61 -1.28
CA PRO A 140 -4.61 -6.79 -0.48
C PRO A 140 -5.80 -6.51 0.47
N THR A 141 -6.51 -7.57 0.84
CA THR A 141 -7.41 -7.57 2.01
C THR A 141 -6.60 -7.92 3.27
N VAL A 142 -6.93 -8.97 3.98
CA VAL A 142 -6.22 -9.36 5.20
C VAL A 142 -4.99 -10.20 4.86
N VAL A 143 -3.81 -9.70 5.23
CA VAL A 143 -2.53 -10.42 5.15
C VAL A 143 -1.86 -10.36 6.52
N PRO A 144 -1.43 -11.50 7.09
CA PRO A 144 -0.73 -11.52 8.37
C PRO A 144 0.60 -10.76 8.28
N THR A 145 0.62 -9.59 8.90
CA THR A 145 1.78 -8.69 8.98
C THR A 145 1.75 -7.93 10.31
N ASN A 146 2.78 -7.18 10.60
CA ASN A 146 2.86 -6.38 11.82
C ASN A 146 2.08 -5.05 11.76
N ILE A 147 1.19 -4.85 10.77
CA ILE A 147 0.48 -3.59 10.58
C ILE A 147 -0.44 -3.23 11.75
N VAL A 148 -1.02 -4.23 12.43
CA VAL A 148 -1.86 -4.04 13.61
C VAL A 148 -1.00 -3.67 14.82
N GLU A 149 0.14 -4.32 14.98
CA GLU A 149 1.07 -4.09 16.10
C GLU A 149 1.72 -2.70 16.02
N ASN A 150 2.10 -2.29 14.81
CA ASN A 150 2.71 -1.00 14.55
C ASN A 150 1.68 0.12 14.31
N GLY A 151 0.38 -0.21 14.35
CA GLY A 151 -0.71 0.72 14.12
C GLY A 151 -1.19 1.42 15.40
N ARG A 152 -1.93 2.52 15.21
CA ARG A 152 -2.65 3.23 16.27
C ARG A 152 -4.13 2.88 16.17
N LEU A 153 -4.54 1.86 16.94
CA LEU A 153 -5.92 1.38 16.99
C LEU A 153 -6.39 1.33 18.45
N PRO A 154 -7.66 1.65 18.73
CA PRO A 154 -8.27 1.35 20.03
C PRO A 154 -8.14 -0.14 20.36
N GLU A 155 -7.94 -0.49 21.64
CA GLU A 155 -7.65 -1.87 22.05
C GLU A 155 -8.70 -2.87 21.56
N ARG A 156 -9.97 -2.51 21.70
CA ARG A 156 -11.12 -3.28 21.17
C ARG A 156 -10.95 -3.63 19.68
N ARG A 157 -10.44 -2.70 18.87
CA ARG A 157 -10.25 -2.89 17.44
C ARG A 157 -8.97 -3.68 17.12
N ARG A 158 -7.96 -3.54 17.95
CA ARG A 158 -6.71 -4.30 17.81
C ARG A 158 -6.96 -5.80 17.97
N ASP A 159 -7.73 -6.21 18.98
CA ASP A 159 -8.08 -7.61 19.21
C ASP A 159 -8.94 -8.18 18.08
N PHE A 160 -9.91 -7.41 17.59
CA PHE A 160 -10.70 -7.79 16.44
C PHE A 160 -9.81 -7.96 15.18
N ALA A 161 -8.91 -7.01 14.93
CA ALA A 161 -7.99 -7.06 13.77
C ALA A 161 -7.03 -8.25 13.87
N ARG A 162 -6.49 -8.57 15.05
CA ARG A 162 -5.67 -9.77 15.29
C ARG A 162 -6.44 -11.05 15.00
N SER A 163 -7.66 -11.14 15.53
CA SER A 163 -8.55 -12.29 15.28
C SER A 163 -8.88 -12.43 13.79
N ALA A 164 -9.14 -11.32 13.11
CA ALA A 164 -9.40 -11.31 11.68
C ALA A 164 -8.18 -11.77 10.88
N MET A 165 -6.97 -11.34 11.25
CA MET A 165 -5.72 -11.78 10.61
C MET A 165 -5.49 -13.28 10.76
N THR A 166 -5.85 -13.86 11.90
CA THR A 166 -5.68 -15.30 12.14
C THR A 166 -6.76 -16.10 11.43
N ARG A 167 -8.02 -15.63 11.42
CA ARG A 167 -9.18 -16.40 10.98
C ARG A 167 -9.49 -16.25 9.49
N TYR A 168 -9.19 -15.10 8.90
CA TYR A 168 -9.58 -14.74 7.52
C TYR A 168 -8.41 -14.52 6.59
N ALA A 169 -7.17 -14.80 7.01
CA ALA A 169 -6.02 -14.75 6.12
C ALA A 169 -6.09 -15.89 5.10
N LEU A 170 -6.49 -15.56 3.87
CA LEU A 170 -6.56 -16.51 2.76
C LEU A 170 -5.21 -16.68 2.04
N THR A 171 -4.18 -15.92 2.44
CA THR A 171 -2.87 -15.92 1.81
C THR A 171 -1.81 -15.44 2.80
N ASN A 172 -0.55 -15.66 2.49
CA ASN A 172 0.58 -15.15 3.25
C ASN A 172 1.37 -14.09 2.45
N ALA A 173 2.27 -13.39 3.13
CA ALA A 173 3.04 -12.28 2.53
C ALA A 173 3.88 -12.73 1.31
N ASP A 174 4.48 -13.94 1.37
CA ASP A 174 5.32 -14.45 0.27
C ASP A 174 4.51 -14.72 -0.99
N GLN A 175 3.31 -15.28 -0.85
CA GLN A 175 2.40 -15.51 -1.99
C GLN A 175 1.96 -14.18 -2.61
N VAL A 176 1.59 -13.21 -1.76
CA VAL A 176 1.20 -11.86 -2.22
C VAL A 176 2.36 -11.21 -2.97
N ALA A 177 3.58 -11.27 -2.42
CA ALA A 177 4.76 -10.69 -3.06
C ALA A 177 5.03 -11.32 -4.44
N ARG A 178 5.04 -12.64 -4.55
CA ARG A 178 5.22 -13.35 -5.85
C ARG A 178 4.14 -12.98 -6.86
N GLN A 179 2.89 -12.99 -6.44
CA GLN A 179 1.78 -12.61 -7.33
C GLN A 179 1.90 -11.18 -7.81
N THR A 180 2.36 -10.26 -6.92
CA THR A 180 2.52 -8.84 -7.25
C THR A 180 3.66 -8.62 -8.25
N LEU A 181 4.80 -9.27 -8.08
CA LEU A 181 5.90 -9.22 -9.04
C LEU A 181 5.47 -9.76 -10.41
N ASN A 182 4.77 -10.89 -10.44
CA ASN A 182 4.22 -11.44 -11.68
C ASN A 182 3.18 -10.51 -12.34
N ALA A 183 2.36 -9.80 -11.55
CA ALA A 183 1.41 -8.81 -12.07
C ALA A 183 2.13 -7.62 -12.71
N LEU A 184 3.19 -7.12 -12.04
CA LEU A 184 4.05 -6.08 -12.61
C LEU A 184 4.68 -6.53 -13.94
N ASP A 185 5.21 -7.75 -13.99
CA ASP A 185 5.82 -8.30 -15.22
C ASP A 185 4.82 -8.37 -16.38
N ARG A 186 3.54 -8.64 -16.08
CA ARG A 186 2.47 -8.62 -17.08
C ARG A 186 1.93 -7.22 -17.39
N GLY A 187 2.37 -6.18 -16.67
CA GLY A 187 1.87 -4.81 -16.81
C GLY A 187 0.46 -4.61 -16.24
N GLU A 188 0.06 -5.42 -15.26
CA GLU A 188 -1.24 -5.30 -14.61
C GLU A 188 -1.24 -4.15 -13.60
N LEU A 189 -2.08 -3.14 -13.81
CA LEU A 189 -2.19 -1.98 -12.92
C LEU A 189 -2.77 -2.37 -11.55
N TYR A 190 -3.78 -3.24 -11.51
CA TYR A 190 -4.44 -3.62 -10.26
C TYR A 190 -4.11 -5.05 -9.86
N MET A 191 -3.43 -5.20 -8.75
CA MET A 191 -3.18 -6.50 -8.16
C MET A 191 -4.06 -6.69 -6.91
N LEU A 192 -5.12 -7.51 -7.03
CA LEU A 192 -6.02 -7.90 -5.95
C LEU A 192 -5.80 -9.39 -5.66
N PRO A 193 -4.96 -9.72 -4.68
CA PRO A 193 -4.55 -11.12 -4.48
C PRO A 193 -5.70 -12.02 -4.02
N GLN A 194 -6.60 -11.52 -3.17
CA GLN A 194 -7.67 -12.33 -2.57
C GLN A 194 -9.00 -12.18 -3.33
N ILE A 195 -9.81 -13.25 -3.29
CA ILE A 195 -11.11 -13.32 -4.00
C ILE A 195 -12.15 -12.35 -3.42
N ASP A 196 -12.15 -12.18 -2.10
CA ASP A 196 -13.02 -11.25 -1.38
C ASP A 196 -12.76 -9.79 -1.82
N GLY A 197 -11.50 -9.39 -1.94
CA GLY A 197 -11.11 -8.10 -2.49
C GLY A 197 -11.58 -7.88 -3.93
N ARG A 198 -11.44 -8.89 -4.79
CA ARG A 198 -11.92 -8.85 -6.18
C ARG A 198 -13.43 -8.69 -6.26
N LEU A 199 -14.17 -9.41 -5.40
CA LEU A 199 -15.62 -9.32 -5.34
C LEU A 199 -16.06 -7.93 -4.85
N ALA A 200 -15.49 -7.44 -3.75
CA ALA A 200 -15.76 -6.10 -3.23
C ALA A 200 -15.49 -5.00 -4.27
N TRP A 201 -14.37 -5.10 -4.97
CA TRP A 201 -14.01 -4.18 -6.07
C TRP A 201 -15.08 -4.14 -7.18
N ARG A 202 -15.54 -5.31 -7.64
CA ARG A 202 -16.58 -5.41 -8.68
C ARG A 202 -17.92 -4.89 -8.19
N LEU A 203 -18.36 -5.30 -6.99
CA LEU A 203 -19.65 -4.89 -6.42
C LEU A 203 -19.70 -3.37 -6.23
N LYS A 204 -18.67 -2.77 -5.66
CA LYS A 204 -18.64 -1.32 -5.50
C LYS A 204 -18.71 -0.56 -6.82
N ARG A 205 -18.05 -1.03 -7.87
CA ARG A 205 -18.07 -0.38 -9.19
C ARG A 205 -19.43 -0.52 -9.89
N LEU A 206 -20.06 -1.67 -9.78
CA LEU A 206 -21.34 -1.94 -10.44
C LEU A 206 -22.53 -1.40 -9.65
N THR A 207 -22.48 -1.44 -8.32
CA THR A 207 -23.61 -1.10 -7.44
C THR A 207 -23.16 -0.23 -6.25
N PRO A 208 -22.59 0.98 -6.47
CA PRO A 208 -21.94 1.76 -5.41
C PRO A 208 -22.88 2.10 -4.24
N ARG A 209 -24.15 2.44 -4.55
CA ARG A 209 -25.14 2.77 -3.51
C ARG A 209 -25.52 1.56 -2.65
N LEU A 210 -25.75 0.41 -3.28
CA LEU A 210 -26.08 -0.83 -2.56
C LEU A 210 -24.90 -1.31 -1.72
N TYR A 211 -23.70 -1.23 -2.27
CA TYR A 211 -22.47 -1.56 -1.54
C TYR A 211 -22.32 -0.71 -0.28
N ALA A 212 -22.41 0.62 -0.40
CA ALA A 212 -22.27 1.54 0.74
C ALA A 212 -23.34 1.28 1.82
N ARG A 213 -24.60 1.03 1.40
CA ARG A 213 -25.68 0.70 2.32
C ARG A 213 -25.44 -0.63 3.03
N ALA A 214 -25.01 -1.67 2.34
CA ALA A 214 -24.72 -2.98 2.92
C ALA A 214 -23.60 -2.90 3.96
N ILE A 215 -22.52 -2.14 3.69
CA ILE A 215 -21.44 -1.91 4.66
C ILE A 215 -21.95 -1.17 5.90
N GLY A 216 -22.78 -0.13 5.73
CA GLY A 216 -23.37 0.62 6.84
C GLY A 216 -24.28 -0.22 7.72
N GLU A 217 -25.14 -1.06 7.11
CA GLU A 217 -26.02 -1.97 7.87
C GLU A 217 -25.22 -3.04 8.62
N ALA A 218 -24.20 -3.63 7.97
CA ALA A 218 -23.31 -4.58 8.62
C ALA A 218 -22.57 -3.96 9.82
N TYR A 219 -22.11 -2.71 9.67
CA TYR A 219 -21.45 -2.00 10.76
C TYR A 219 -22.41 -1.77 11.94
N ARG A 220 -23.65 -1.35 11.68
CA ARG A 220 -24.67 -1.14 12.72
C ARG A 220 -24.95 -2.43 13.50
N MET A 221 -25.11 -3.56 12.82
CA MET A 221 -25.35 -4.86 13.47
C MET A 221 -24.18 -5.36 14.33
N LEU A 222 -22.96 -4.88 14.09
CA LEU A 222 -21.78 -5.24 14.87
C LEU A 222 -21.51 -4.25 16.02
N ALA A 223 -22.15 -3.08 16.00
CA ALA A 223 -22.01 -2.04 17.03
C ALA A 223 -23.02 -2.19 18.18
N ASP A 224 -24.14 -2.85 17.91
CA ASP A 224 -25.17 -3.26 18.91
C ASP A 224 -24.74 -4.59 19.57
#